data_843dd4550999b0dfdfcde3b33532bb92
#
_entry.id   843dd4550999b0dfdfcde3b33532bb92
#
_cell.length_a   1.000
_cell.length_b   1.000
_cell.length_c   1.000
_cell.angle_alpha   90.00
_cell.angle_beta   90.00
_cell.angle_gamma   90.00
#
_symmetry.space_group_name_H-M   'P 1'
#
loop_
_entity.id
_entity.type
_entity.pdbx_description
1 polymer ?
#
loop_
_entity_poly.entity_id
_entity_poly.type
_entity_poly.pdbx_seq_one_letter_code
_entity_poly.pdbx_strand_id
1 'polypeptide(L)'
;MNLTDIRTIKDVMSIYNVNFRKEFGQNFLTNITVVEDIADSCSDTPDATILEIGPGIGVLTQELAFRYKKVLAVEIDNGLIPVLRYTLSDCPEGVVEVIHGDIMKTDLKALLAPAFEAGKVSVCANLPYYITTPILMALLESGLPFEYITIMIQSEVADRLCAKAGSKEYGAITAVVDYYGRAEKLFKVSAGNFIPAPKVDSTVVRIKLHKEKPYVPKDEETLFRAIRAAFEQRRKTLPNALSAGFQDIPKDVLTSIIESCGHRADIRGERLNIAEFVALADKIYEIRMTNRE
;
A
#
# COMPACT_ATOMS: atom_id res chain seq x y z
N MET A 1 -27.19 -11.51 2.58
CA MET A 1 -27.31 -11.31 1.09
C MET A 1 -26.05 -11.80 0.40
N ASN A 2 -26.14 -12.55 -0.74
CA ASN A 2 -24.92 -13.00 -1.44
C ASN A 2 -24.43 -11.93 -2.45
N LEU A 3 -23.47 -11.12 -2.04
CA LEU A 3 -22.88 -10.04 -2.85
C LEU A 3 -21.82 -10.52 -3.87
N THR A 4 -21.50 -11.82 -3.93
CA THR A 4 -20.63 -12.39 -4.97
C THR A 4 -21.42 -12.93 -6.16
N ASP A 5 -22.77 -13.02 -6.06
CA ASP A 5 -23.62 -13.37 -7.18
C ASP A 5 -23.84 -12.16 -8.11
N ILE A 6 -23.51 -12.34 -9.39
CA ILE A 6 -23.59 -11.28 -10.41
C ILE A 6 -25.01 -10.72 -10.57
N ARG A 7 -26.06 -11.56 -10.38
CA ARG A 7 -27.45 -11.11 -10.47
C ARG A 7 -27.74 -10.19 -9.29
N THR A 8 -27.40 -10.59 -8.08
CA THR A 8 -27.55 -9.78 -6.86
C THR A 8 -26.83 -8.44 -6.99
N ILE A 9 -25.58 -8.43 -7.51
CA ILE A 9 -24.85 -7.18 -7.76
C ILE A 9 -25.64 -6.24 -8.69
N LYS A 10 -26.11 -6.76 -9.83
CA LYS A 10 -26.86 -5.98 -10.81
C LYS A 10 -28.19 -5.47 -10.25
N ASP A 11 -28.90 -6.30 -9.50
CA ASP A 11 -30.20 -5.96 -8.89
C ASP A 11 -30.00 -4.83 -7.86
N VAL A 12 -29.02 -4.95 -6.98
CA VAL A 12 -28.70 -3.90 -5.99
C VAL A 12 -28.33 -2.59 -6.68
N MET A 13 -27.48 -2.63 -7.70
CA MET A 13 -27.09 -1.44 -8.45
C MET A 13 -28.29 -0.80 -9.18
N SER A 14 -29.20 -1.64 -9.73
CA SER A 14 -30.41 -1.16 -10.39
C SER A 14 -31.38 -0.49 -9.41
N ILE A 15 -31.61 -1.07 -8.23
CA ILE A 15 -32.49 -0.55 -7.18
C ILE A 15 -32.06 0.88 -6.76
N TYR A 16 -30.76 1.08 -6.62
CA TYR A 16 -30.18 2.37 -6.20
C TYR A 16 -29.80 3.29 -7.36
N ASN A 17 -30.09 2.90 -8.61
CA ASN A 17 -29.74 3.64 -9.82
C ASN A 17 -28.23 4.01 -9.89
N VAL A 18 -27.37 3.08 -9.46
CA VAL A 18 -25.92 3.24 -9.47
C VAL A 18 -25.34 2.44 -10.64
N ASN A 19 -24.38 3.04 -11.34
CA ASN A 19 -23.64 2.40 -12.43
C ASN A 19 -22.17 2.22 -12.05
N PHE A 20 -21.50 1.22 -12.68
CA PHE A 20 -20.07 1.08 -12.56
C PHE A 20 -19.33 2.34 -13.02
N ARG A 21 -18.63 3.01 -12.13
CA ARG A 21 -17.90 4.23 -12.44
C ARG A 21 -16.46 3.88 -12.80
N LYS A 22 -16.15 4.00 -14.10
CA LYS A 22 -14.78 3.75 -14.60
C LYS A 22 -13.75 4.69 -13.99
N GLU A 23 -14.15 5.91 -13.65
CA GLU A 23 -13.32 6.91 -12.99
C GLU A 23 -12.82 6.47 -11.60
N PHE A 24 -13.61 5.63 -10.91
CA PHE A 24 -13.23 5.03 -9.62
C PHE A 24 -12.63 3.63 -9.76
N GLY A 25 -12.44 3.12 -11.00
CA GLY A 25 -11.84 1.82 -11.24
C GLY A 25 -12.56 0.65 -10.56
N GLN A 26 -13.89 0.76 -10.39
CA GLN A 26 -14.72 -0.22 -9.68
C GLN A 26 -14.70 -1.58 -10.38
N ASN A 27 -14.20 -2.61 -9.69
CA ASN A 27 -14.22 -4.01 -10.08
C ASN A 27 -14.64 -4.83 -8.84
N PHE A 28 -15.87 -5.33 -8.82
CA PHE A 28 -16.41 -6.06 -7.67
C PHE A 28 -16.07 -7.54 -7.78
N LEU A 29 -15.65 -8.13 -6.65
CA LEU A 29 -15.37 -9.57 -6.55
C LEU A 29 -16.64 -10.39 -6.69
N THR A 30 -16.54 -11.49 -7.44
CA THR A 30 -17.66 -12.42 -7.70
C THR A 30 -17.34 -13.86 -7.26
N ASN A 31 -16.24 -14.06 -6.55
CA ASN A 31 -15.82 -15.36 -6.03
C ASN A 31 -15.70 -15.29 -4.51
N ILE A 32 -16.59 -16.00 -3.81
CA ILE A 32 -16.64 -15.96 -2.34
C ILE A 32 -15.34 -16.46 -1.71
N THR A 33 -14.73 -17.53 -2.23
CA THR A 33 -13.47 -18.07 -1.68
C THR A 33 -12.36 -17.05 -1.71
N VAL A 34 -12.26 -16.25 -2.81
CA VAL A 34 -11.28 -15.17 -2.89
C VAL A 34 -11.54 -14.10 -1.82
N VAL A 35 -12.81 -13.76 -1.59
CA VAL A 35 -13.19 -12.75 -0.59
C VAL A 35 -12.86 -13.25 0.82
N GLU A 36 -13.17 -14.51 1.12
CA GLU A 36 -12.86 -15.19 2.38
C GLU A 36 -11.34 -15.22 2.62
N ASP A 37 -10.56 -15.66 1.63
CA ASP A 37 -9.08 -15.72 1.72
C ASP A 37 -8.46 -14.33 1.97
N ILE A 38 -9.00 -13.26 1.34
CA ILE A 38 -8.56 -11.90 1.60
C ILE A 38 -8.89 -11.52 3.05
N ALA A 39 -10.12 -11.73 3.47
CA ALA A 39 -10.57 -11.36 4.81
C ALA A 39 -9.76 -12.10 5.89
N ASP A 40 -9.49 -13.40 5.72
CA ASP A 40 -8.70 -14.20 6.65
C ASP A 40 -7.22 -13.73 6.75
N SER A 41 -6.72 -13.07 5.71
CA SER A 41 -5.33 -12.57 5.67
C SER A 41 -5.12 -11.19 6.32
N CYS A 42 -6.18 -10.52 6.79
CA CYS A 42 -6.09 -9.12 7.25
C CYS A 42 -5.51 -8.96 8.65
N SER A 43 -5.69 -9.92 9.56
CA SER A 43 -5.10 -9.89 10.90
C SER A 43 -4.97 -11.28 11.49
N ASP A 44 -4.04 -11.45 12.44
CA ASP A 44 -3.84 -12.69 13.19
C ASP A 44 -4.81 -12.82 14.38
N THR A 45 -5.67 -11.83 14.64
CA THR A 45 -6.63 -11.83 15.75
C THR A 45 -8.00 -11.32 15.35
N PRO A 46 -9.08 -11.96 15.80
CA PRO A 46 -10.44 -11.47 15.56
C PRO A 46 -10.76 -10.16 16.32
N ASP A 47 -9.99 -9.83 17.37
CA ASP A 47 -10.18 -8.59 18.14
C ASP A 47 -9.65 -7.32 17.42
N ALA A 48 -9.10 -7.48 16.21
CA ALA A 48 -8.59 -6.36 15.43
C ALA A 48 -9.70 -5.44 14.92
N THR A 49 -9.33 -4.17 14.72
CA THR A 49 -10.10 -3.24 13.88
C THR A 49 -9.51 -3.24 12.47
N ILE A 50 -10.36 -3.36 11.46
CA ILE A 50 -9.95 -3.30 10.06
C ILE A 50 -10.38 -1.97 9.45
N LEU A 51 -9.42 -1.20 8.93
CA LEU A 51 -9.68 -0.08 8.03
C LEU A 51 -9.83 -0.63 6.62
N GLU A 52 -11.04 -0.64 6.09
CA GLU A 52 -11.30 -0.98 4.69
C GLU A 52 -11.32 0.27 3.83
N ILE A 53 -10.57 0.26 2.72
CA ILE A 53 -10.52 1.38 1.78
C ILE A 53 -11.21 0.98 0.49
N GLY A 54 -12.29 1.70 0.14
CA GLY A 54 -13.09 1.43 -1.04
C GLY A 54 -13.92 0.16 -0.93
N PRO A 55 -14.87 0.07 0.03
CA PRO A 55 -15.73 -1.10 0.24
C PRO A 55 -16.61 -1.42 -0.99
N GLY A 56 -16.84 -0.43 -1.87
CA GLY A 56 -17.70 -0.60 -3.03
C GLY A 56 -19.15 -0.88 -2.62
N ILE A 57 -19.67 -2.04 -3.00
CA ILE A 57 -21.02 -2.49 -2.57
C ILE A 57 -21.00 -3.34 -1.30
N GLY A 58 -19.85 -3.48 -0.63
CA GLY A 58 -19.71 -4.17 0.65
C GLY A 58 -19.38 -5.66 0.59
N VAL A 59 -18.92 -6.18 -0.57
CA VAL A 59 -18.59 -7.61 -0.73
C VAL A 59 -17.56 -8.08 0.30
N LEU A 60 -16.44 -7.36 0.40
CA LEU A 60 -15.38 -7.69 1.34
C LEU A 60 -15.74 -7.25 2.76
N THR A 61 -16.44 -6.10 2.90
CA THR A 61 -16.89 -5.57 4.19
C THR A 61 -17.72 -6.59 4.97
N GLN A 62 -18.63 -7.32 4.31
CA GLN A 62 -19.44 -8.38 4.95
C GLN A 62 -18.55 -9.45 5.57
N GLU A 63 -17.60 -9.98 4.83
CA GLU A 63 -16.71 -11.03 5.32
C GLU A 63 -15.80 -10.54 6.45
N LEU A 64 -15.31 -9.28 6.36
CA LEU A 64 -14.58 -8.66 7.45
C LEU A 64 -15.41 -8.48 8.72
N ALA A 65 -16.69 -8.10 8.58
CA ALA A 65 -17.60 -7.89 9.71
C ALA A 65 -17.91 -9.17 10.49
N PHE A 66 -17.88 -10.34 9.85
CA PHE A 66 -18.09 -11.63 10.52
C PHE A 66 -16.80 -12.20 11.14
N ARG A 67 -15.62 -11.63 10.83
CA ARG A 67 -14.33 -12.10 11.33
C ARG A 67 -13.72 -11.22 12.40
N TYR A 68 -14.01 -9.92 12.35
CA TYR A 68 -13.28 -8.93 13.15
C TYR A 68 -14.21 -8.10 14.04
N LYS A 69 -13.64 -7.60 15.13
CA LYS A 69 -14.36 -6.83 16.14
C LYS A 69 -14.96 -5.53 15.60
N LYS A 70 -14.28 -4.86 14.67
CA LYS A 70 -14.70 -3.58 14.09
C LYS A 70 -14.19 -3.44 12.65
N VAL A 71 -15.01 -2.88 11.78
CA VAL A 71 -14.63 -2.48 10.42
C VAL A 71 -14.98 -1.02 10.23
N LEU A 72 -13.98 -0.22 9.87
CA LEU A 72 -14.12 1.18 9.47
C LEU A 72 -13.98 1.23 7.95
N ALA A 73 -15.07 1.41 7.22
CA ALA A 73 -15.11 1.35 5.76
C ALA A 73 -15.19 2.76 5.16
N VAL A 74 -14.11 3.23 4.53
CA VAL A 74 -14.03 4.56 3.92
C VAL A 74 -14.33 4.48 2.43
N GLU A 75 -15.44 5.12 2.00
CA GLU A 75 -15.93 5.13 0.61
C GLU A 75 -15.98 6.55 0.06
N ILE A 76 -15.39 6.75 -1.12
CA ILE A 76 -15.35 8.05 -1.80
C ILE A 76 -16.62 8.30 -2.63
N ASP A 77 -17.25 7.25 -3.14
CA ASP A 77 -18.47 7.37 -3.96
C ASP A 77 -19.71 7.55 -3.09
N ASN A 78 -20.19 8.78 -2.99
CA ASN A 78 -21.43 9.10 -2.26
C ASN A 78 -22.64 8.28 -2.74
N GLY A 79 -22.67 7.88 -4.02
CA GLY A 79 -23.75 7.04 -4.56
C GLY A 79 -23.78 5.62 -3.96
N LEU A 80 -22.65 5.12 -3.45
CA LEU A 80 -22.57 3.80 -2.82
C LEU A 80 -22.92 3.81 -1.33
N ILE A 81 -22.98 4.96 -0.66
CA ILE A 81 -23.31 5.01 0.77
C ILE A 81 -24.70 4.44 1.08
N PRO A 82 -25.79 4.76 0.32
CA PRO A 82 -27.08 4.10 0.53
C PRO A 82 -27.04 2.60 0.21
N VAL A 83 -26.26 2.19 -0.79
CA VAL A 83 -26.07 0.79 -1.16
C VAL A 83 -25.43 0.03 0.01
N LEU A 84 -24.35 0.54 0.57
CA LEU A 84 -23.65 -0.06 1.71
C LEU A 84 -24.55 -0.20 2.94
N ARG A 85 -25.38 0.80 3.24
CA ARG A 85 -26.36 0.69 4.35
C ARG A 85 -27.35 -0.46 4.15
N TYR A 86 -27.74 -0.72 2.91
CA TYR A 86 -28.64 -1.81 2.58
C TYR A 86 -27.92 -3.16 2.59
N THR A 87 -26.79 -3.28 1.90
CA THR A 87 -26.08 -4.54 1.73
C THR A 87 -25.44 -5.06 3.02
N LEU A 88 -25.13 -4.14 3.95
CA LEU A 88 -24.51 -4.46 5.25
C LEU A 88 -25.51 -4.57 6.40
N SER A 89 -26.85 -4.51 6.11
CA SER A 89 -27.88 -4.60 7.13
C SER A 89 -27.90 -5.92 7.91
N ASP A 90 -27.38 -6.99 7.32
CA ASP A 90 -27.30 -8.32 7.93
C ASP A 90 -26.00 -8.50 8.76
N CYS A 91 -25.08 -7.53 8.76
CA CYS A 91 -23.87 -7.57 9.58
C CYS A 91 -24.19 -7.37 11.06
N PRO A 92 -23.36 -7.90 11.98
CA PRO A 92 -23.56 -7.70 13.40
C PRO A 92 -23.62 -6.20 13.76
N GLU A 93 -24.58 -5.85 14.61
CA GLU A 93 -24.84 -4.45 14.99
C GLU A 93 -23.58 -3.79 15.61
N GLY A 94 -23.28 -2.58 15.18
CA GLY A 94 -22.15 -1.79 15.68
C GLY A 94 -20.77 -2.23 15.21
N VAL A 95 -20.65 -3.34 14.44
CA VAL A 95 -19.37 -3.83 13.93
C VAL A 95 -18.88 -2.99 12.74
N VAL A 96 -19.76 -2.65 11.80
CA VAL A 96 -19.38 -1.88 10.61
C VAL A 96 -19.73 -0.40 10.78
N GLU A 97 -18.79 0.45 10.44
CA GLU A 97 -19.00 1.90 10.33
C GLU A 97 -18.58 2.37 8.94
N VAL A 98 -19.57 2.86 8.18
CA VAL A 98 -19.34 3.38 6.82
C VAL A 98 -19.11 4.88 6.90
N ILE A 99 -17.97 5.31 6.37
CA ILE A 99 -17.49 6.69 6.40
C ILE A 99 -17.42 7.18 4.95
N HIS A 100 -18.22 8.20 4.60
CA HIS A 100 -18.09 8.86 3.31
C HIS A 100 -16.88 9.81 3.34
N GLY A 101 -15.87 9.55 2.50
CA GLY A 101 -14.67 10.37 2.46
C GLY A 101 -13.62 9.89 1.46
N ASP A 102 -12.70 10.79 1.14
CA ASP A 102 -11.51 10.50 0.37
C ASP A 102 -10.39 10.11 1.33
N ILE A 103 -9.91 8.88 1.25
CA ILE A 103 -8.85 8.36 2.13
C ILE A 103 -7.57 9.21 2.08
N MET A 104 -7.28 9.82 0.93
CA MET A 104 -6.13 10.71 0.76
C MET A 104 -6.26 12.06 1.48
N LYS A 105 -7.48 12.41 1.92
CA LYS A 105 -7.79 13.66 2.64
C LYS A 105 -8.24 13.40 4.08
N THR A 106 -8.47 12.14 4.43
CA THR A 106 -8.91 11.75 5.76
C THR A 106 -7.77 11.88 6.76
N ASP A 107 -8.03 12.51 7.89
CA ASP A 107 -7.11 12.47 9.03
C ASP A 107 -7.13 11.07 9.66
N LEU A 108 -6.23 10.20 9.18
CA LEU A 108 -6.13 8.83 9.66
C LEU A 108 -5.77 8.74 11.14
N LYS A 109 -5.01 9.70 11.68
CA LYS A 109 -4.64 9.71 13.10
C LYS A 109 -5.85 9.96 13.97
N ALA A 110 -6.65 10.95 13.63
CA ALA A 110 -7.88 11.26 14.36
C ALA A 110 -8.91 10.11 14.22
N LEU A 111 -9.10 9.58 12.99
CA LEU A 111 -10.05 8.51 12.73
C LEU A 111 -9.72 7.23 13.49
N LEU A 112 -8.44 6.85 13.54
CA LEU A 112 -8.01 5.55 14.05
C LEU A 112 -7.53 5.57 15.51
N ALA A 113 -7.42 6.75 16.14
CA ALA A 113 -6.98 6.87 17.53
C ALA A 113 -7.77 5.95 18.48
N PRO A 114 -9.13 5.94 18.48
CA PRO A 114 -9.88 5.04 19.34
C PRO A 114 -9.65 3.55 19.03
N ALA A 115 -9.41 3.22 17.75
CA ALA A 115 -9.14 1.84 17.34
C ALA A 115 -7.78 1.35 17.82
N PHE A 116 -6.74 2.20 17.76
CA PHE A 116 -5.41 1.88 18.29
C PHE A 116 -5.38 1.77 19.82
N GLU A 117 -6.19 2.56 20.51
CA GLU A 117 -6.38 2.41 21.96
C GLU A 117 -7.09 1.10 22.34
N ALA A 118 -8.01 0.64 21.48
CA ALA A 118 -8.76 -0.59 21.69
C ALA A 118 -7.98 -1.87 21.31
N GLY A 119 -6.92 -1.77 20.52
CA GLY A 119 -6.15 -2.93 20.11
C GLY A 119 -5.41 -2.79 18.77
N LYS A 120 -5.27 -3.92 18.07
CA LYS A 120 -4.59 -3.97 16.79
C LYS A 120 -5.45 -3.37 15.68
N VAL A 121 -4.81 -2.66 14.76
CA VAL A 121 -5.44 -2.12 13.57
C VAL A 121 -4.70 -2.64 12.34
N SER A 122 -5.46 -3.14 11.36
CA SER A 122 -4.96 -3.54 10.06
C SER A 122 -5.71 -2.81 8.95
N VAL A 123 -5.11 -2.76 7.77
CA VAL A 123 -5.73 -2.20 6.58
C VAL A 123 -6.09 -3.32 5.61
N CYS A 124 -7.27 -3.23 5.03
CA CYS A 124 -7.71 -4.10 3.94
C CYS A 124 -8.21 -3.26 2.76
N ALA A 125 -7.80 -3.58 1.53
CA ALA A 125 -8.30 -2.85 0.38
C ALA A 125 -8.22 -3.63 -0.93
N ASN A 126 -9.31 -3.55 -1.70
CA ASN A 126 -9.34 -3.86 -3.13
C ASN A 126 -9.17 -2.56 -3.90
N LEU A 127 -7.92 -2.12 -4.10
CA LEU A 127 -7.63 -0.78 -4.60
C LEU A 127 -7.81 -0.63 -6.10
N PRO A 128 -8.41 0.49 -6.57
CA PRO A 128 -8.32 0.90 -7.95
C PRO A 128 -6.87 1.05 -8.39
N TYR A 129 -6.52 0.49 -9.55
CA TYR A 129 -5.11 0.36 -9.96
C TYR A 129 -4.37 1.69 -10.12
N TYR A 130 -5.09 2.76 -10.51
CA TYR A 130 -4.48 4.08 -10.76
C TYR A 130 -4.07 4.82 -9.48
N ILE A 131 -4.64 4.45 -8.30
CA ILE A 131 -4.37 5.13 -7.03
C ILE A 131 -3.69 4.24 -5.98
N THR A 132 -3.37 3.00 -6.34
CA THR A 132 -2.74 2.02 -5.44
C THR A 132 -1.46 2.55 -4.78
N THR A 133 -0.51 3.05 -5.58
CA THR A 133 0.77 3.56 -5.06
C THR A 133 0.61 4.78 -4.15
N PRO A 134 -0.15 5.83 -4.52
CA PRO A 134 -0.42 6.95 -3.63
C PRO A 134 -1.03 6.54 -2.28
N ILE A 135 -2.04 5.67 -2.28
CA ILE A 135 -2.68 5.20 -1.04
C ILE A 135 -1.69 4.41 -0.18
N LEU A 136 -0.95 3.46 -0.78
CA LEU A 136 0.04 2.69 -0.05
C LEU A 136 1.10 3.58 0.59
N MET A 137 1.63 4.57 -0.16
CA MET A 137 2.61 5.51 0.38
C MET A 137 2.04 6.33 1.53
N ALA A 138 0.81 6.85 1.40
CA ALA A 138 0.15 7.60 2.47
C ALA A 138 -0.02 6.77 3.75
N LEU A 139 -0.36 5.48 3.63
CA LEU A 139 -0.46 4.56 4.76
C LEU A 139 0.91 4.32 5.43
N LEU A 140 1.95 4.06 4.64
CA LEU A 140 3.31 3.80 5.14
C LEU A 140 3.92 5.04 5.82
N GLU A 141 3.75 6.22 5.19
CA GLU A 141 4.29 7.49 5.69
C GLU A 141 3.47 8.08 6.86
N SER A 142 2.26 7.57 7.12
CA SER A 142 1.42 8.03 8.23
C SER A 142 2.07 7.87 9.61
N GLY A 143 3.02 6.94 9.74
CA GLY A 143 3.65 6.55 11.00
C GLY A 143 2.71 5.81 11.96
N LEU A 144 1.51 5.40 11.49
CA LEU A 144 0.56 4.65 12.29
C LEU A 144 0.99 3.18 12.42
N PRO A 145 0.86 2.58 13.62
CA PRO A 145 1.36 1.24 13.91
C PRO A 145 0.39 0.14 13.43
N PHE A 146 0.09 0.12 12.12
CA PHE A 146 -0.70 -0.97 11.54
C PHE A 146 -0.01 -2.32 11.74
N GLU A 147 -0.80 -3.38 12.02
CA GLU A 147 -0.27 -4.74 12.09
C GLU A 147 0.04 -5.26 10.69
N TYR A 148 -0.95 -5.16 9.80
CA TYR A 148 -0.86 -5.53 8.39
C TYR A 148 -1.51 -4.49 7.48
N ILE A 149 -0.99 -4.38 6.26
CA ILE A 149 -1.66 -3.75 5.13
C ILE A 149 -1.85 -4.85 4.08
N THR A 150 -3.08 -5.35 3.96
CA THR A 150 -3.46 -6.38 2.97
C THR A 150 -4.17 -5.71 1.83
N ILE A 151 -3.58 -5.76 0.63
CA ILE A 151 -4.10 -5.07 -0.55
C ILE A 151 -4.17 -6.01 -1.75
N MET A 152 -5.22 -5.88 -2.54
CA MET A 152 -5.31 -6.53 -3.84
C MET A 152 -4.98 -5.52 -4.94
N ILE A 153 -3.98 -5.84 -5.77
CA ILE A 153 -3.37 -4.96 -6.75
C ILE A 153 -3.04 -5.72 -8.03
N GLN A 154 -2.71 -5.01 -9.12
CA GLN A 154 -2.24 -5.64 -10.34
C GLN A 154 -1.01 -6.53 -10.08
N SER A 155 -0.96 -7.71 -10.72
CA SER A 155 0.14 -8.66 -10.50
C SER A 155 1.52 -8.07 -10.79
N GLU A 156 1.66 -7.22 -11.81
CA GLU A 156 2.92 -6.51 -12.09
C GLU A 156 3.35 -5.59 -10.93
N VAL A 157 2.40 -4.90 -10.31
CA VAL A 157 2.70 -4.03 -9.15
C VAL A 157 3.08 -4.88 -7.95
N ALA A 158 2.41 -6.01 -7.73
CA ALA A 158 2.77 -6.97 -6.68
C ALA A 158 4.17 -7.55 -6.89
N ASP A 159 4.54 -7.84 -8.14
CA ASP A 159 5.89 -8.29 -8.49
C ASP A 159 6.95 -7.26 -8.10
N ARG A 160 6.66 -5.97 -8.32
CA ARG A 160 7.54 -4.87 -7.90
C ARG A 160 7.61 -4.73 -6.37
N LEU A 161 6.46 -4.74 -5.67
CA LEU A 161 6.43 -4.56 -4.22
C LEU A 161 7.21 -5.66 -3.47
N CYS A 162 7.18 -6.90 -3.99
CA CYS A 162 7.82 -8.06 -3.36
C CYS A 162 9.16 -8.45 -4.02
N ALA A 163 9.73 -7.58 -4.85
CA ALA A 163 10.99 -7.83 -5.54
C ALA A 163 12.17 -7.81 -4.55
N LYS A 164 13.31 -8.38 -4.97
CA LYS A 164 14.56 -8.32 -4.20
C LYS A 164 15.57 -7.44 -4.92
N ALA A 165 16.44 -6.78 -4.15
CA ALA A 165 17.55 -5.99 -4.71
C ALA A 165 18.33 -6.79 -5.75
N GLY A 166 18.63 -6.17 -6.89
CA GLY A 166 19.29 -6.79 -8.02
C GLY A 166 18.39 -7.54 -9.00
N SER A 167 17.10 -7.71 -8.72
CA SER A 167 16.13 -8.26 -9.67
C SER A 167 15.63 -7.19 -10.65
N LYS A 168 15.04 -7.64 -11.77
CA LYS A 168 14.50 -6.75 -12.82
C LYS A 168 13.34 -5.89 -12.31
N GLU A 169 12.52 -6.44 -11.45
CA GLU A 169 11.30 -5.81 -10.92
C GLU A 169 11.60 -4.84 -9.76
N TYR A 170 12.79 -4.93 -9.14
CA TYR A 170 13.18 -4.09 -8.02
C TYR A 170 13.18 -2.60 -8.41
N GLY A 171 12.58 -1.77 -7.58
CA GLY A 171 12.40 -0.34 -7.84
C GLY A 171 12.31 0.50 -6.56
N ALA A 172 12.13 1.82 -6.74
CA ALA A 172 12.02 2.74 -5.60
C ALA A 172 10.93 2.31 -4.61
N ILE A 173 9.76 1.91 -5.10
CA ILE A 173 8.65 1.49 -4.24
C ILE A 173 9.01 0.27 -3.39
N THR A 174 9.79 -0.67 -3.94
CA THR A 174 10.25 -1.84 -3.19
C THR A 174 11.16 -1.42 -2.03
N ALA A 175 12.16 -0.56 -2.30
CA ALA A 175 13.08 -0.06 -1.28
C ALA A 175 12.34 0.71 -0.18
N VAL A 176 11.31 1.50 -0.55
CA VAL A 176 10.48 2.22 0.42
C VAL A 176 9.64 1.25 1.26
N VAL A 177 9.03 0.24 0.64
CA VAL A 177 8.26 -0.77 1.38
C VAL A 177 9.17 -1.55 2.34
N ASP A 178 10.38 -1.95 1.91
CA ASP A 178 11.36 -2.64 2.76
C ASP A 178 11.81 -1.78 3.97
N TYR A 179 11.76 -0.44 3.85
CA TYR A 179 12.04 0.47 4.97
C TYR A 179 10.96 0.42 6.05
N TYR A 180 9.67 0.36 5.64
CA TYR A 180 8.54 0.38 6.58
C TYR A 180 8.12 -1.01 7.04
N GLY A 181 8.34 -2.06 6.24
CA GLY A 181 7.83 -3.39 6.52
C GLY A 181 8.37 -4.45 5.56
N ARG A 182 7.70 -5.58 5.54
CA ARG A 182 8.02 -6.68 4.63
C ARG A 182 6.78 -7.07 3.85
N ALA A 183 6.86 -6.98 2.51
CA ALA A 183 5.81 -7.39 1.60
C ALA A 183 5.95 -8.89 1.23
N GLU A 184 4.81 -9.57 1.16
CA GLU A 184 4.70 -10.93 0.66
C GLU A 184 3.48 -11.08 -0.25
N LYS A 185 3.62 -11.86 -1.33
CA LYS A 185 2.49 -12.25 -2.17
C LYS A 185 1.79 -13.42 -1.51
N LEU A 186 0.48 -13.30 -1.29
CA LEU A 186 -0.32 -14.37 -0.72
C LEU A 186 -0.83 -15.30 -1.82
N PHE A 187 -1.64 -14.77 -2.73
CA PHE A 187 -2.22 -15.54 -3.84
C PHE A 187 -2.58 -14.65 -5.02
N LYS A 188 -2.75 -15.29 -6.18
CA LYS A 188 -3.22 -14.62 -7.41
C LYS A 188 -4.73 -14.71 -7.54
N VAL A 189 -5.32 -13.66 -8.13
CA VAL A 189 -6.74 -13.55 -8.44
C VAL A 189 -6.90 -13.26 -9.92
N SER A 190 -7.48 -14.19 -10.67
CA SER A 190 -7.68 -14.00 -12.10
C SER A 190 -8.74 -12.93 -12.38
N ALA A 191 -8.61 -12.24 -13.53
CA ALA A 191 -9.54 -11.20 -13.97
C ALA A 191 -11.00 -11.68 -14.05
N GLY A 192 -11.23 -12.98 -14.27
CA GLY A 192 -12.56 -13.57 -14.32
C GLY A 192 -13.32 -13.58 -12.98
N ASN A 193 -12.65 -13.28 -11.87
CA ASN A 193 -13.27 -13.17 -10.55
C ASN A 193 -13.88 -11.80 -10.26
N PHE A 194 -14.03 -10.93 -11.27
CA PHE A 194 -14.52 -9.58 -11.11
C PHE A 194 -15.64 -9.22 -12.09
N ILE A 195 -16.47 -8.28 -11.67
CA ILE A 195 -17.43 -7.58 -12.53
C ILE A 195 -17.32 -6.06 -12.34
N PRO A 196 -17.07 -5.26 -13.42
CA PRO A 196 -16.55 -5.71 -14.73
C PRO A 196 -15.16 -6.35 -14.59
N ALA A 197 -14.82 -7.26 -15.49
CA ALA A 197 -13.50 -7.90 -15.47
C ALA A 197 -12.39 -6.89 -15.82
N PRO A 198 -11.31 -6.80 -15.03
CA PRO A 198 -10.14 -6.00 -15.38
C PRO A 198 -9.38 -6.63 -16.56
N LYS A 199 -8.43 -5.86 -17.14
CA LYS A 199 -7.64 -6.33 -18.28
C LYS A 199 -6.49 -7.29 -17.90
N VAL A 200 -6.13 -7.33 -16.62
CA VAL A 200 -4.97 -8.07 -16.08
C VAL A 200 -5.36 -8.73 -14.77
N ASP A 201 -4.65 -9.80 -14.42
CA ASP A 201 -4.81 -10.47 -13.15
C ASP A 201 -4.33 -9.61 -11.99
N SER A 202 -4.90 -9.86 -10.83
CA SER A 202 -4.52 -9.25 -9.56
C SER A 202 -3.70 -10.22 -8.71
N THR A 203 -3.07 -9.70 -7.69
CA THR A 203 -2.41 -10.47 -6.63
C THR A 203 -2.72 -9.81 -5.30
N VAL A 204 -3.06 -10.61 -4.31
CA VAL A 204 -3.18 -10.15 -2.93
C VAL A 204 -1.79 -10.12 -2.33
N VAL A 205 -1.42 -8.96 -1.80
CA VAL A 205 -0.14 -8.70 -1.12
C VAL A 205 -0.43 -8.29 0.31
N ARG A 206 0.30 -8.86 1.25
CA ARG A 206 0.30 -8.45 2.64
C ARG A 206 1.63 -7.80 2.99
N ILE A 207 1.58 -6.64 3.61
CA ILE A 207 2.74 -5.93 4.13
C ILE A 207 2.65 -5.97 5.65
N LYS A 208 3.62 -6.62 6.30
CA LYS A 208 3.78 -6.61 7.75
C LYS A 208 4.69 -5.45 8.12
N LEU A 209 4.17 -4.47 8.84
CA LEU A 209 4.98 -3.33 9.26
C LEU A 209 5.99 -3.74 10.35
N HIS A 210 7.16 -3.12 10.32
CA HIS A 210 8.16 -3.30 11.37
C HIS A 210 7.64 -2.70 12.68
N LYS A 211 7.64 -3.46 13.77
CA LYS A 211 7.31 -2.95 15.11
C LYS A 211 8.33 -1.92 15.58
N GLU A 212 9.61 -2.18 15.28
CA GLU A 212 10.72 -1.28 15.48
C GLU A 212 11.42 -1.12 14.14
N LYS A 213 11.75 0.11 13.77
CA LYS A 213 12.46 0.38 12.51
C LYS A 213 13.84 -0.30 12.56
N PRO A 214 14.14 -1.27 11.69
CA PRO A 214 15.43 -1.96 11.70
C PRO A 214 16.57 -1.05 11.23
N TYR A 215 16.21 0.08 10.61
CA TYR A 215 17.13 1.10 10.10
C TYR A 215 16.63 2.47 10.53
N VAL A 216 17.52 3.27 11.13
CA VAL A 216 17.22 4.63 11.56
C VAL A 216 18.22 5.55 10.83
N PRO A 217 17.84 6.12 9.68
CA PRO A 217 18.69 7.06 8.96
C PRO A 217 18.86 8.37 9.74
N LYS A 218 19.95 9.06 9.56
CA LYS A 218 20.18 10.40 10.15
C LYS A 218 19.15 11.42 9.66
N ASP A 219 18.68 11.25 8.42
CA ASP A 219 17.65 12.08 7.80
C ASP A 219 16.83 11.28 6.79
N GLU A 220 15.53 11.08 7.09
CA GLU A 220 14.61 10.34 6.21
C GLU A 220 14.41 11.04 4.85
N GLU A 221 14.43 12.38 4.81
CA GLU A 221 14.30 13.13 3.55
C GLU A 221 15.47 12.81 2.61
N THR A 222 16.68 12.79 3.14
CA THR A 222 17.90 12.42 2.38
C THR A 222 17.83 10.98 1.90
N LEU A 223 17.35 10.04 2.72
CA LEU A 223 17.16 8.64 2.34
C LEU A 223 16.19 8.50 1.15
N PHE A 224 15.00 9.05 1.26
CA PHE A 224 14.01 8.94 0.18
C PHE A 224 14.41 9.71 -1.07
N ARG A 225 15.13 10.82 -0.94
CA ARG A 225 15.73 11.55 -2.05
C ARG A 225 16.79 10.70 -2.77
N ALA A 226 17.65 9.99 -2.03
CA ALA A 226 18.66 9.09 -2.60
C ALA A 226 18.01 7.91 -3.34
N ILE A 227 17.01 7.26 -2.74
CA ILE A 227 16.24 6.19 -3.39
C ILE A 227 15.60 6.70 -4.68
N ARG A 228 14.89 7.83 -4.63
CA ARG A 228 14.24 8.42 -5.81
C ARG A 228 15.24 8.71 -6.92
N ALA A 229 16.32 9.40 -6.62
CA ALA A 229 17.36 9.74 -7.59
C ALA A 229 17.96 8.49 -8.25
N ALA A 230 18.23 7.44 -7.46
CA ALA A 230 18.79 6.18 -7.95
C ALA A 230 17.90 5.48 -8.99
N PHE A 231 16.56 5.60 -8.85
CA PHE A 231 15.62 4.91 -9.73
C PHE A 231 15.02 5.78 -10.85
N GLU A 232 15.06 7.11 -10.76
CA GLU A 232 14.69 8.01 -11.86
C GLU A 232 15.57 7.83 -13.08
N GLN A 233 16.86 7.51 -12.87
CA GLN A 233 17.82 7.24 -13.94
C GLN A 233 18.36 5.80 -13.90
N ARG A 234 17.47 4.82 -13.84
CA ARG A 234 17.77 3.39 -13.64
C ARG A 234 18.89 2.82 -14.51
N ARG A 235 19.05 3.32 -15.75
CA ARG A 235 20.12 2.86 -16.68
C ARG A 235 21.49 3.48 -16.44
N LYS A 236 21.59 4.50 -15.59
CA LYS A 236 22.85 5.17 -15.24
C LYS A 236 23.52 4.50 -14.04
N THR A 237 24.83 4.73 -13.91
CA THR A 237 25.55 4.39 -12.68
C THR A 237 25.04 5.24 -11.51
N LEU A 238 25.18 4.74 -10.30
CA LEU A 238 24.68 5.40 -9.09
C LEU A 238 25.26 6.82 -8.89
N PRO A 239 26.57 7.08 -9.12
CA PRO A 239 27.10 8.46 -9.06
C PRO A 239 26.39 9.41 -10.02
N ASN A 240 26.11 8.96 -11.26
CA ASN A 240 25.39 9.76 -12.24
C ASN A 240 23.94 10.01 -11.87
N ALA A 241 23.27 9.01 -11.29
CA ALA A 241 21.89 9.13 -10.85
C ALA A 241 21.78 10.07 -9.64
N LEU A 242 22.66 9.93 -8.65
CA LEU A 242 22.68 10.77 -7.46
C LEU A 242 23.06 12.23 -7.77
N SER A 243 23.96 12.49 -8.74
CA SER A 243 24.31 13.87 -9.14
C SER A 243 23.09 14.66 -9.63
N ALA A 244 22.11 14.01 -10.25
CA ALA A 244 20.87 14.68 -10.64
C ALA A 244 19.98 14.99 -9.42
N GLY A 245 19.98 14.11 -8.44
CA GLY A 245 19.22 14.28 -7.20
C GLY A 245 19.89 15.21 -6.18
N PHE A 246 21.22 15.31 -6.15
CA PHE A 246 22.02 16.07 -5.19
C PHE A 246 22.98 17.02 -5.94
N GLN A 247 22.41 18.07 -6.55
CA GLN A 247 23.17 19.06 -7.35
C GLN A 247 24.11 19.92 -6.51
N ASP A 248 23.93 19.96 -5.21
CA ASP A 248 24.73 20.63 -4.20
C ASP A 248 26.02 19.85 -3.82
N ILE A 249 26.18 18.60 -4.32
CA ILE A 249 27.35 17.75 -4.05
C ILE A 249 28.06 17.41 -5.37
N PRO A 250 29.36 17.68 -5.49
CA PRO A 250 30.15 17.29 -6.66
C PRO A 250 30.10 15.76 -6.90
N LYS A 251 30.14 15.37 -8.17
CA LYS A 251 29.99 13.95 -8.56
C LYS A 251 31.15 13.07 -8.04
N ASP A 252 32.37 13.60 -8.00
CA ASP A 252 33.53 12.91 -7.45
C ASP A 252 33.39 12.65 -5.96
N VAL A 253 32.81 13.58 -5.21
CA VAL A 253 32.44 13.38 -3.79
C VAL A 253 31.39 12.29 -3.65
N LEU A 254 30.33 12.30 -4.46
CA LEU A 254 29.33 11.23 -4.47
C LEU A 254 29.94 9.86 -4.80
N THR A 255 30.91 9.83 -5.72
CA THR A 255 31.64 8.60 -6.07
C THR A 255 32.44 8.09 -4.87
N SER A 256 33.17 8.96 -4.19
CA SER A 256 33.93 8.61 -2.98
C SER A 256 33.02 8.13 -1.83
N ILE A 257 31.84 8.72 -1.67
CA ILE A 257 30.83 8.24 -0.70
C ILE A 257 30.42 6.80 -1.02
N ILE A 258 30.08 6.51 -2.30
CA ILE A 258 29.67 5.17 -2.75
C ILE A 258 30.78 4.15 -2.49
N GLU A 259 32.01 4.48 -2.83
CA GLU A 259 33.16 3.61 -2.59
C GLU A 259 33.42 3.39 -1.10
N SER A 260 33.25 4.41 -0.27
CA SER A 260 33.35 4.30 1.18
C SER A 260 32.25 3.46 1.83
N CYS A 261 31.12 3.24 1.13
CA CYS A 261 30.08 2.27 1.49
C CYS A 261 30.39 0.84 1.02
N GLY A 262 31.56 0.60 0.41
CA GLY A 262 32.00 -0.72 -0.07
C GLY A 262 31.51 -1.09 -1.46
N HIS A 263 31.00 -0.12 -2.23
CA HIS A 263 30.50 -0.33 -3.57
C HIS A 263 31.46 0.19 -4.64
N ARG A 264 31.38 -0.38 -5.84
CA ARG A 264 32.13 0.10 -6.99
C ARG A 264 31.48 1.36 -7.57
N ALA A 265 32.30 2.27 -8.14
CA ALA A 265 31.82 3.49 -8.79
C ALA A 265 30.87 3.26 -9.98
N ASP A 266 30.88 2.07 -10.60
CA ASP A 266 30.01 1.71 -11.72
C ASP A 266 28.71 1.01 -11.29
N ILE A 267 28.45 0.83 -9.97
CA ILE A 267 27.22 0.23 -9.45
C ILE A 267 25.98 1.02 -9.88
N ARG A 268 24.85 0.32 -10.01
CA ARG A 268 23.53 0.92 -10.24
C ARG A 268 22.67 0.84 -8.99
N GLY A 269 21.75 1.80 -8.81
CA GLY A 269 20.85 1.84 -7.65
C GLY A 269 20.02 0.58 -7.43
N GLU A 270 19.64 -0.11 -8.49
CA GLU A 270 18.88 -1.38 -8.38
C GLU A 270 19.64 -2.52 -7.67
N ARG A 271 20.94 -2.37 -7.43
CA ARG A 271 21.77 -3.34 -6.71
C ARG A 271 21.78 -3.15 -5.20
N LEU A 272 21.41 -1.96 -4.72
CA LEU A 272 21.42 -1.63 -3.31
C LEU A 272 20.10 -2.10 -2.63
N ASN A 273 20.25 -2.77 -1.49
CA ASN A 273 19.12 -3.02 -0.58
C ASN A 273 18.88 -1.80 0.33
N ILE A 274 17.84 -1.85 1.16
CA ILE A 274 17.47 -0.71 2.01
C ILE A 274 18.56 -0.34 3.05
N ALA A 275 19.26 -1.32 3.63
CA ALA A 275 20.36 -1.06 4.58
C ALA A 275 21.50 -0.28 3.91
N GLU A 276 21.84 -0.64 2.68
CA GLU A 276 22.87 0.02 1.89
C GLU A 276 22.43 1.43 1.47
N PHE A 277 21.14 1.65 1.15
CA PHE A 277 20.61 2.98 0.93
C PHE A 277 20.66 3.85 2.18
N VAL A 278 20.37 3.31 3.37
CA VAL A 278 20.48 4.05 4.64
C VAL A 278 21.93 4.46 4.90
N ALA A 279 22.89 3.53 4.79
CA ALA A 279 24.31 3.84 4.98
C ALA A 279 24.83 4.92 3.99
N LEU A 280 24.36 4.85 2.74
CA LEU A 280 24.66 5.83 1.71
C LEU A 280 24.06 7.21 2.05
N ALA A 281 22.80 7.25 2.44
CA ALA A 281 22.09 8.47 2.79
C ALA A 281 22.69 9.16 4.00
N ASP A 282 23.11 8.41 5.01
CA ASP A 282 23.76 8.95 6.20
C ASP A 282 25.07 9.69 5.86
N LYS A 283 25.88 9.12 4.98
CA LYS A 283 27.12 9.77 4.53
C LYS A 283 26.85 11.00 3.65
N ILE A 284 25.84 10.95 2.81
CA ILE A 284 25.40 12.12 2.03
C ILE A 284 24.95 13.24 2.96
N TYR A 285 24.17 12.91 3.99
CA TYR A 285 23.70 13.87 4.99
C TYR A 285 24.87 14.52 5.75
N GLU A 286 25.85 13.74 6.19
CA GLU A 286 27.05 14.24 6.87
C GLU A 286 27.81 15.29 6.04
N ILE A 287 28.08 14.98 4.77
CA ILE A 287 28.75 15.92 3.86
C ILE A 287 27.94 17.20 3.66
N ARG A 288 26.61 17.10 3.56
CA ARG A 288 25.74 18.28 3.42
C ARG A 288 25.75 19.17 4.66
N MET A 289 25.87 18.57 5.86
CA MET A 289 25.96 19.34 7.11
C MET A 289 27.31 20.03 7.24
N THR A 290 28.40 19.33 6.93
CA THR A 290 29.76 19.94 6.95
C THR A 290 29.91 21.10 5.97
N ASN A 291 29.25 21.07 4.81
CA ASN A 291 29.29 22.13 3.82
C ASN A 291 28.40 23.35 4.14
N ARG A 292 27.55 23.26 5.17
CA ARG A 292 26.67 24.35 5.63
C ARG A 292 27.28 25.19 6.78
N GLU A 293 28.28 24.66 7.45
CA GLU A 293 29.13 25.37 8.44
C GLU A 293 30.24 26.16 7.76
#